data_7fd8f2beed24ff637d4ea3832f7f2521
#
_entry.id   7fd8f2beed24ff637d4ea3832f7f2521
#
_cell.length_a   1.000
_cell.length_b   1.000
_cell.length_c   1.000
_cell.angle_alpha   90.00
_cell.angle_beta   90.00
_cell.angle_gamma   90.00
#
_symmetry.space_group_name_H-M   'P 1'
#
loop_
_entity.id
_entity.type
_entity.pdbx_description
1 polymer ?
#
loop_
_entity_poly.entity_id
_entity_poly.type
_entity_poly.pdbx_seq_one_letter_code
_entity_poly.pdbx_strand_id
1 'polypeptide(L)'
;MHILEVIIDGFKSYATRTVVSGFDPAFNAITGLNGSGKSNILDAICFVLGISNLSQVRAANLQDLVYKQGQAGVTKASVTIVFDNSEIKSSPVGYEGEKRLCVTRAVVVGGRNRYLINGKGAQASSVANLFQSVQLNVNNPHFLIMQGRITKVLNMKPPEILSMVEEAAGTRMFESKKQAALKTLDKKQAKVDEIDRVLAADITPTLERLREEKSHYLRWSANAAEVSRLERFCVAAEYDEAEKNAAVAGEGIVAASLRSLHCVRRVDGVAVAPSYGRRRRVDGAVAATR
;
A
#
# COMPACT_ATOMS: atom_id res chain seq x y z
N MET A 1 33.48 -10.61 -14.63
CA MET A 1 33.91 -9.99 -13.34
C MET A 1 34.76 -10.99 -12.57
N HIS A 2 35.97 -10.62 -12.09
CA HIS A 2 36.87 -11.47 -11.29
C HIS A 2 37.46 -10.66 -10.12
N ILE A 3 38.01 -11.36 -9.11
CA ILE A 3 38.57 -10.72 -7.91
C ILE A 3 39.97 -10.20 -8.26
N LEU A 4 40.24 -8.92 -7.95
CA LEU A 4 41.58 -8.32 -8.03
C LEU A 4 42.31 -8.36 -6.69
N GLU A 5 41.61 -7.98 -5.62
CA GLU A 5 42.18 -7.85 -4.29
C GLU A 5 41.16 -8.21 -3.22
N VAL A 6 41.62 -8.79 -2.12
CA VAL A 6 40.85 -9.00 -0.89
C VAL A 6 41.58 -8.28 0.25
N ILE A 7 40.94 -7.31 0.83
CA ILE A 7 41.46 -6.50 1.93
C ILE A 7 40.78 -6.95 3.22
N ILE A 8 41.53 -7.44 4.18
CA ILE A 8 41.06 -8.05 5.41
C ILE A 8 41.61 -7.23 6.57
N ASP A 9 40.78 -6.79 7.50
CA ASP A 9 41.14 -5.96 8.64
C ASP A 9 40.35 -6.36 9.89
N GLY A 10 41.02 -6.73 10.96
CA GLY A 10 40.39 -7.16 12.20
C GLY A 10 39.54 -8.42 12.11
N PHE A 11 39.73 -9.26 11.10
CA PHE A 11 38.88 -10.41 10.82
C PHE A 11 39.58 -11.73 11.18
N LYS A 12 39.00 -12.52 12.06
CA LYS A 12 39.48 -13.83 12.53
C LYS A 12 40.96 -13.83 12.99
N SER A 13 41.87 -14.35 12.14
CA SER A 13 43.33 -14.40 12.41
C SER A 13 44.07 -13.14 11.96
N TYR A 14 43.43 -12.25 11.24
CA TYR A 14 44.03 -11.03 10.69
C TYR A 14 43.75 -9.84 11.61
N ALA A 15 44.69 -9.49 12.47
CA ALA A 15 44.58 -8.37 13.41
C ALA A 15 44.72 -7.01 12.73
N THR A 16 45.62 -6.92 11.77
CA THR A 16 45.95 -5.71 11.01
C THR A 16 45.49 -5.81 9.58
N ARG A 17 45.35 -4.64 8.94
CA ARG A 17 44.93 -4.57 7.54
C ARG A 17 45.95 -5.35 6.66
N THR A 18 45.44 -6.43 6.09
CA THR A 18 46.20 -7.31 5.16
C THR A 18 45.55 -7.23 3.80
N VAL A 19 46.35 -7.00 2.77
CA VAL A 19 45.94 -6.98 1.36
C VAL A 19 46.41 -8.24 0.69
N VAL A 20 45.50 -9.03 0.17
CA VAL A 20 45.79 -10.20 -0.68
C VAL A 20 45.47 -9.79 -2.11
N SER A 21 46.49 -9.71 -2.94
CA SER A 21 46.40 -9.32 -4.35
C SER A 21 47.07 -10.35 -5.26
N GLY A 22 46.99 -10.14 -6.57
CA GLY A 22 47.60 -11.03 -7.55
C GLY A 22 46.72 -12.23 -7.90
N PHE A 23 45.40 -12.06 -7.81
CA PHE A 23 44.46 -13.07 -8.26
C PHE A 23 44.47 -13.18 -9.79
N ASP A 24 44.59 -14.41 -10.28
CA ASP A 24 44.42 -14.74 -11.69
C ASP A 24 42.92 -14.86 -12.05
N PRO A 25 42.52 -14.40 -13.25
CA PRO A 25 41.11 -14.50 -13.68
C PRO A 25 40.56 -15.92 -13.80
N ALA A 26 41.40 -16.90 -14.04
CA ALA A 26 41.03 -18.28 -14.35
C ALA A 26 41.28 -19.24 -13.18
N PHE A 27 42.46 -19.20 -12.57
CA PHE A 27 42.85 -20.16 -11.54
C PHE A 27 43.71 -19.54 -10.44
N ASN A 28 43.39 -19.83 -9.19
CA ASN A 28 44.12 -19.38 -8.01
C ASN A 28 44.32 -20.52 -7.02
N ALA A 29 45.54 -20.69 -6.50
CA ALA A 29 45.84 -21.65 -5.46
C ALA A 29 46.39 -20.92 -4.22
N ILE A 30 45.75 -21.12 -3.07
CA ILE A 30 46.18 -20.58 -1.77
C ILE A 30 46.90 -21.67 -1.02
N THR A 31 48.23 -21.56 -0.90
CA THR A 31 49.10 -22.51 -0.20
C THR A 31 49.72 -21.92 1.06
N GLY A 32 50.21 -22.78 1.94
CA GLY A 32 50.89 -22.35 3.16
C GLY A 32 50.78 -23.38 4.29
N LEU A 33 51.42 -23.12 5.42
CA LEU A 33 51.42 -23.99 6.60
C LEU A 33 50.03 -24.07 7.28
N ASN A 34 49.80 -25.17 8.00
CA ASN A 34 48.58 -25.29 8.79
C ASN A 34 48.52 -24.22 9.88
N GLY A 35 47.38 -23.58 10.07
CA GLY A 35 47.23 -22.45 11.01
C GLY A 35 47.60 -21.08 10.45
N SER A 36 48.17 -20.95 9.24
CA SER A 36 48.56 -19.66 8.63
C SER A 36 47.42 -18.77 8.20
N GLY A 37 46.16 -19.17 8.36
CA GLY A 37 45.02 -18.38 7.99
C GLY A 37 44.44 -18.60 6.58
N LYS A 38 44.95 -19.60 5.80
CA LYS A 38 44.47 -19.91 4.43
C LYS A 38 42.94 -19.97 4.32
N SER A 39 42.32 -20.77 5.21
CA SER A 39 40.86 -20.92 5.22
C SER A 39 40.12 -19.63 5.63
N ASN A 40 40.77 -18.72 6.34
CA ASN A 40 40.20 -17.47 6.74
C ASN A 40 40.10 -16.47 5.60
N ILE A 41 40.92 -16.59 4.54
CA ILE A 41 40.77 -15.82 3.29
C ILE A 41 39.47 -16.23 2.59
N LEU A 42 39.20 -17.52 2.50
CA LEU A 42 37.96 -18.03 1.92
C LEU A 42 36.74 -17.61 2.79
N ASP A 43 36.87 -17.72 4.09
CA ASP A 43 35.81 -17.26 5.02
C ASP A 43 35.56 -15.74 4.88
N ALA A 44 36.59 -14.94 4.62
CA ALA A 44 36.49 -13.51 4.35
C ALA A 44 35.73 -13.21 3.05
N ILE A 45 36.03 -13.93 1.98
CA ILE A 45 35.29 -13.83 0.71
C ILE A 45 33.82 -14.19 0.94
N CYS A 46 33.54 -15.31 1.60
CA CYS A 46 32.18 -15.74 1.91
C CYS A 46 31.43 -14.70 2.75
N PHE A 47 32.12 -14.09 3.68
CA PHE A 47 31.55 -13.06 4.55
C PHE A 47 31.07 -11.85 3.74
N VAL A 48 31.87 -11.32 2.81
CA VAL A 48 31.47 -10.17 1.95
C VAL A 48 30.34 -10.54 1.01
N LEU A 49 30.40 -11.73 0.40
CA LEU A 49 29.39 -12.22 -0.54
C LEU A 49 28.04 -12.52 0.12
N GLY A 50 27.92 -12.35 1.43
CA GLY A 50 26.62 -12.40 2.11
C GLY A 50 26.20 -13.77 2.61
N ILE A 51 27.15 -14.58 3.06
CA ILE A 51 26.83 -15.90 3.66
C ILE A 51 25.80 -15.75 4.78
N SER A 52 24.72 -16.51 4.72
CA SER A 52 23.63 -16.49 5.69
C SER A 52 23.87 -17.44 6.87
N ASN A 53 24.47 -18.60 6.61
CA ASN A 53 24.77 -19.59 7.63
C ASN A 53 26.20 -19.43 8.18
N LEU A 54 26.35 -18.78 9.32
CA LEU A 54 27.63 -18.50 9.98
C LEU A 54 28.41 -19.76 10.38
N SER A 55 27.72 -20.90 10.59
CA SER A 55 28.41 -22.18 10.87
C SER A 55 29.31 -22.64 9.71
N GLN A 56 29.05 -22.18 8.50
CA GLN A 56 29.91 -22.46 7.34
C GLN A 56 31.27 -21.75 7.45
N VAL A 57 31.29 -20.57 8.03
CA VAL A 57 32.52 -19.83 8.33
C VAL A 57 33.01 -20.07 9.76
N ARG A 58 32.60 -21.17 10.38
CA ARG A 58 33.07 -21.59 11.72
C ARG A 58 32.89 -20.50 12.79
N ALA A 59 31.75 -19.81 12.75
CA ALA A 59 31.37 -18.79 13.70
C ALA A 59 29.95 -19.09 14.23
N ALA A 60 29.71 -18.90 15.52
CA ALA A 60 28.37 -18.98 16.10
C ALA A 60 27.62 -17.66 15.90
N ASN A 61 28.33 -16.55 16.09
CA ASN A 61 27.81 -15.19 15.97
C ASN A 61 28.70 -14.33 15.06
N LEU A 62 28.16 -13.22 14.55
CA LEU A 62 28.92 -12.26 13.75
C LEU A 62 30.10 -11.66 14.53
N GLN A 63 30.00 -11.56 15.86
CA GLN A 63 31.06 -11.06 16.73
C GLN A 63 32.27 -12.01 16.82
N ASP A 64 32.06 -13.32 16.54
CA ASP A 64 33.14 -14.30 16.50
C ASP A 64 34.07 -14.15 15.29
N LEU A 65 33.64 -13.35 14.32
CA LEU A 65 34.43 -13.00 13.14
C LEU A 65 35.43 -11.88 13.42
N VAL A 66 35.28 -11.15 14.52
CA VAL A 66 36.22 -10.11 14.94
C VAL A 66 37.44 -10.78 15.58
N TYR A 67 38.63 -10.27 15.28
CA TYR A 67 39.89 -10.75 15.85
C TYR A 67 39.86 -10.72 17.37
N LYS A 68 40.18 -11.87 18.02
CA LYS A 68 40.14 -12.03 19.49
C LYS A 68 41.49 -12.39 20.11
N GLN A 69 42.52 -12.68 19.30
CA GLN A 69 43.78 -13.21 19.79
C GLN A 69 44.79 -12.09 20.06
N GLY A 70 45.00 -11.78 21.32
CA GLY A 70 46.23 -11.10 21.82
C GLY A 70 46.29 -9.57 21.72
N GLN A 71 45.39 -8.88 21.02
CA GLN A 71 45.32 -7.41 21.02
C GLN A 71 44.01 -6.92 21.61
N ALA A 72 44.10 -6.35 22.83
CA ALA A 72 43.00 -5.55 23.38
C ALA A 72 42.80 -4.31 22.49
N GLY A 73 41.61 -4.16 21.90
CA GLY A 73 41.25 -2.96 21.15
C GLY A 73 40.69 -3.14 19.74
N VAL A 74 40.75 -4.37 19.16
CA VAL A 74 40.07 -4.60 17.87
C VAL A 74 38.57 -4.80 18.10
N THR A 75 37.82 -3.76 17.84
CA THR A 75 36.34 -3.76 18.00
C THR A 75 35.58 -3.91 16.70
N LYS A 76 36.31 -3.97 15.55
CA LYS A 76 35.72 -4.00 14.22
C LYS A 76 36.41 -5.02 13.34
N ALA A 77 35.64 -5.82 12.62
CA ALA A 77 36.11 -6.60 11.47
C ALA A 77 35.59 -5.97 10.19
N SER A 78 36.43 -5.74 9.23
CA SER A 78 36.03 -5.32 7.89
C SER A 78 36.75 -6.12 6.81
N VAL A 79 35.99 -6.50 5.79
CA VAL A 79 36.53 -7.16 4.62
C VAL A 79 36.02 -6.43 3.38
N THR A 80 36.93 -6.12 2.47
CA THR A 80 36.65 -5.49 1.19
C THR A 80 37.15 -6.40 0.07
N ILE A 81 36.32 -6.64 -0.92
CA ILE A 81 36.71 -7.29 -2.15
C ILE A 81 36.67 -6.27 -3.27
N VAL A 82 37.72 -6.16 -4.00
CA VAL A 82 37.85 -5.35 -5.21
C VAL A 82 37.72 -6.27 -6.41
N PHE A 83 36.74 -6.02 -7.25
CA PHE A 83 36.49 -6.75 -8.48
C PHE A 83 36.91 -5.93 -9.68
N ASP A 84 37.46 -6.60 -10.68
CA ASP A 84 37.55 -6.10 -12.05
C ASP A 84 36.17 -6.22 -12.71
N ASN A 85 35.66 -5.12 -13.19
CA ASN A 85 34.37 -5.00 -13.86
C ASN A 85 34.51 -4.40 -15.27
N SER A 86 35.66 -4.58 -15.89
CA SER A 86 35.95 -4.01 -17.23
C SER A 86 35.12 -4.66 -18.33
N GLU A 87 34.64 -5.88 -18.12
CA GLU A 87 33.81 -6.61 -19.09
C GLU A 87 32.34 -6.34 -18.87
N ILE A 88 31.70 -5.56 -19.77
CA ILE A 88 30.30 -5.15 -19.67
C ILE A 88 29.32 -6.33 -19.63
N LYS A 89 29.64 -7.43 -20.36
CA LYS A 89 28.74 -8.61 -20.40
C LYS A 89 28.63 -9.35 -19.07
N SER A 90 29.69 -9.31 -18.25
CA SER A 90 29.72 -9.93 -16.92
C SER A 90 29.55 -8.93 -15.78
N SER A 91 29.19 -7.68 -16.12
CA SER A 91 28.96 -6.61 -15.13
C SER A 91 27.61 -6.76 -14.40
N PRO A 92 27.57 -6.46 -13.09
CA PRO A 92 26.32 -6.41 -12.35
C PRO A 92 25.40 -5.31 -12.88
N VAL A 93 24.10 -5.57 -12.84
CA VAL A 93 23.07 -4.61 -13.26
C VAL A 93 23.16 -3.31 -12.46
N GLY A 94 23.33 -2.19 -13.18
CA GLY A 94 23.44 -0.83 -12.61
C GLY A 94 24.87 -0.40 -12.27
N TYR A 95 25.89 -1.22 -12.60
CA TYR A 95 27.31 -0.89 -12.40
C TYR A 95 28.15 -1.07 -13.67
N GLU A 96 27.51 -1.07 -14.82
CA GLU A 96 28.14 -1.29 -16.14
C GLU A 96 29.17 -0.22 -16.51
N GLY A 97 29.05 0.98 -15.94
CA GLY A 97 29.97 2.09 -16.15
C GLY A 97 31.23 2.09 -15.26
N GLU A 98 31.29 1.21 -14.27
CA GLU A 98 32.33 1.20 -13.27
C GLU A 98 33.39 0.13 -13.63
N LYS A 99 34.64 0.51 -13.93
CA LYS A 99 35.71 -0.42 -14.24
C LYS A 99 36.18 -1.27 -13.03
N ARG A 100 36.03 -0.74 -11.83
CA ARG A 100 36.33 -1.42 -10.57
C ARG A 100 35.16 -1.35 -9.63
N LEU A 101 34.79 -2.44 -9.00
CA LEU A 101 33.71 -2.54 -8.05
C LEU A 101 34.24 -2.97 -6.70
N CYS A 102 34.12 -2.12 -5.70
CA CYS A 102 34.56 -2.40 -4.33
C CYS A 102 33.34 -2.72 -3.45
N VAL A 103 33.29 -3.92 -2.91
CA VAL A 103 32.25 -4.31 -1.96
C VAL A 103 32.87 -4.55 -0.60
N THR A 104 32.41 -3.83 0.42
CA THR A 104 32.90 -3.94 1.81
C THR A 104 31.76 -4.39 2.71
N ARG A 105 32.08 -5.35 3.58
CA ARG A 105 31.24 -5.69 4.73
C ARG A 105 32.01 -5.48 6.02
N ALA A 106 31.41 -4.79 6.99
CA ALA A 106 32.01 -4.52 8.29
C ALA A 106 31.06 -4.88 9.43
N VAL A 107 31.62 -5.48 10.47
CA VAL A 107 30.93 -5.81 11.72
C VAL A 107 31.66 -5.16 12.87
N VAL A 108 30.94 -4.51 13.77
CA VAL A 108 31.44 -3.89 14.99
C VAL A 108 30.91 -4.68 16.19
N VAL A 109 31.76 -4.94 17.19
CA VAL A 109 31.35 -5.62 18.44
C VAL A 109 30.25 -4.82 19.13
N GLY A 110 29.12 -5.46 19.46
CA GLY A 110 27.92 -4.79 19.99
C GLY A 110 27.17 -3.92 19.00
N GLY A 111 27.63 -3.86 17.75
CA GLY A 111 27.16 -2.94 16.74
C GLY A 111 26.49 -3.59 15.55
N ARG A 112 26.30 -2.76 14.52
CA ARG A 112 25.55 -3.08 13.32
C ARG A 112 26.47 -3.69 12.25
N ASN A 113 25.91 -4.64 11.51
CA ASN A 113 26.47 -5.13 10.25
C ASN A 113 26.25 -4.06 9.17
N ARG A 114 27.33 -3.62 8.51
CA ARG A 114 27.28 -2.59 7.46
C ARG A 114 27.84 -3.13 6.16
N TYR A 115 27.16 -2.76 5.09
CA TYR A 115 27.64 -2.99 3.72
C TYR A 115 27.91 -1.67 3.03
N LEU A 116 28.96 -1.64 2.21
CA LEU A 116 29.28 -0.51 1.35
C LEU A 116 29.59 -1.03 -0.07
N ILE A 117 29.12 -0.29 -1.06
CA ILE A 117 29.46 -0.49 -2.47
C ILE A 117 30.15 0.79 -2.95
N ASN A 118 31.37 0.68 -3.44
CA ASN A 118 32.21 1.84 -3.84
C ASN A 118 32.26 2.92 -2.76
N GLY A 119 32.38 2.52 -1.47
CA GLY A 119 32.40 3.43 -0.34
C GLY A 119 31.06 4.00 0.11
N LYS A 120 29.98 3.82 -0.65
CA LYS A 120 28.63 4.26 -0.29
C LYS A 120 27.88 3.18 0.50
N GLY A 121 27.14 3.59 1.52
CA GLY A 121 26.33 2.67 2.34
C GLY A 121 25.26 1.99 1.50
N ALA A 122 25.16 0.66 1.62
CA ALA A 122 24.20 -0.16 0.88
C ALA A 122 23.41 -1.07 1.83
N GLN A 123 22.21 -1.45 1.44
CA GLN A 123 21.43 -2.47 2.13
C GLN A 123 21.94 -3.88 1.80
N ALA A 124 21.80 -4.82 2.71
CA ALA A 124 22.17 -6.22 2.50
C ALA A 124 21.46 -6.84 1.28
N SER A 125 20.21 -6.48 1.06
CA SER A 125 19.42 -6.90 -0.11
C SER A 125 20.01 -6.39 -1.43
N SER A 126 20.50 -5.15 -1.48
CA SER A 126 21.11 -4.57 -2.66
C SER A 126 22.42 -5.29 -3.02
N VAL A 127 23.23 -5.62 -2.01
CA VAL A 127 24.48 -6.39 -2.20
C VAL A 127 24.17 -7.83 -2.63
N ALA A 128 23.15 -8.46 -2.06
CA ALA A 128 22.73 -9.80 -2.48
C ALA A 128 22.23 -9.80 -3.94
N ASN A 129 21.42 -8.82 -4.33
CA ASN A 129 20.95 -8.68 -5.71
C ASN A 129 22.11 -8.43 -6.70
N LEU A 130 23.09 -7.61 -6.29
CA LEU A 130 24.31 -7.37 -7.08
C LEU A 130 25.03 -8.68 -7.36
N PHE A 131 25.32 -9.48 -6.34
CA PHE A 131 26.03 -10.74 -6.51
C PHE A 131 25.19 -11.80 -7.25
N GLN A 132 23.90 -11.86 -7.02
CA GLN A 132 22.99 -12.75 -7.76
C GLN A 132 22.93 -12.40 -9.24
N SER A 133 23.01 -11.13 -9.62
CA SER A 133 23.00 -10.72 -11.03
C SER A 133 24.21 -11.23 -11.82
N VAL A 134 25.32 -11.52 -11.13
CA VAL A 134 26.54 -12.09 -11.70
C VAL A 134 26.76 -13.55 -11.28
N GLN A 135 25.73 -14.22 -10.77
CA GLN A 135 25.73 -15.64 -10.38
C GLN A 135 26.67 -15.98 -9.21
N LEU A 136 27.12 -14.99 -8.45
CA LEU A 136 27.98 -15.15 -7.29
C LEU A 136 27.17 -15.34 -6.00
N ASN A 137 26.64 -16.54 -5.77
CA ASN A 137 25.88 -16.86 -4.56
C ASN A 137 26.59 -17.90 -3.69
N VAL A 138 27.18 -17.44 -2.59
CA VAL A 138 27.90 -18.30 -1.64
C VAL A 138 27.02 -19.26 -0.85
N ASN A 139 25.72 -19.04 -0.83
CA ASN A 139 24.79 -19.93 -0.14
C ASN A 139 24.46 -21.18 -0.98
N ASN A 140 24.87 -21.19 -2.25
CA ASN A 140 24.64 -22.28 -3.16
C ASN A 140 25.95 -23.07 -3.39
N PRO A 141 25.95 -24.40 -3.22
CA PRO A 141 27.15 -25.24 -3.34
C PRO A 141 27.72 -25.32 -4.77
N HIS A 142 27.02 -24.86 -5.81
CA HIS A 142 27.58 -24.80 -7.15
C HIS A 142 28.71 -23.77 -7.27
N PHE A 143 28.61 -22.69 -6.49
CA PHE A 143 29.60 -21.61 -6.49
C PHE A 143 30.72 -21.86 -5.47
N LEU A 144 30.38 -22.37 -4.28
CA LEU A 144 31.32 -22.58 -3.19
C LEU A 144 31.10 -23.90 -2.48
N ILE A 145 32.10 -24.74 -2.46
CA ILE A 145 32.13 -25.99 -1.71
C ILE A 145 33.06 -25.83 -0.51
N MET A 146 32.49 -25.70 0.67
CA MET A 146 33.27 -25.63 1.91
C MET A 146 33.86 -26.98 2.27
N GLN A 147 34.99 -26.95 2.96
CA GLN A 147 35.68 -28.13 3.41
C GLN A 147 34.76 -29.07 4.22
N GLY A 148 34.78 -30.38 3.88
CA GLY A 148 33.94 -31.39 4.54
C GLY A 148 32.45 -31.39 4.16
N ARG A 149 32.02 -30.56 3.19
CA ARG A 149 30.61 -30.49 2.77
C ARG A 149 30.32 -31.08 1.39
N ILE A 150 31.26 -31.73 0.78
CA ILE A 150 31.04 -32.37 -0.53
C ILE A 150 29.97 -33.45 -0.48
N THR A 151 29.89 -34.21 0.62
CA THR A 151 28.85 -35.24 0.84
C THR A 151 27.44 -34.65 0.86
N LYS A 152 27.27 -33.40 1.30
CA LYS A 152 25.98 -32.73 1.26
C LYS A 152 25.48 -32.47 -0.16
N VAL A 153 26.41 -32.17 -1.09
CA VAL A 153 26.09 -31.96 -2.50
C VAL A 153 25.60 -33.26 -3.15
N LEU A 154 26.22 -34.37 -2.79
CA LEU A 154 25.86 -35.72 -3.31
C LEU A 154 24.47 -36.17 -2.80
N ASN A 155 24.07 -35.72 -1.63
CA ASN A 155 22.82 -36.10 -0.97
C ASN A 155 21.72 -35.02 -1.07
N MET A 156 21.80 -34.14 -2.05
CA MET A 156 20.80 -33.07 -2.25
C MET A 156 19.45 -33.62 -2.71
N LYS A 157 18.37 -33.02 -2.20
CA LYS A 157 17.02 -33.32 -2.65
C LYS A 157 16.74 -32.70 -4.03
N PRO A 158 15.82 -33.26 -4.84
CA PRO A 158 15.50 -32.75 -6.17
C PRO A 158 15.21 -31.26 -6.24
N PRO A 159 14.45 -30.63 -5.29
CA PRO A 159 14.25 -29.19 -5.30
C PRO A 159 15.53 -28.35 -5.07
N GLU A 160 16.48 -28.90 -4.29
CA GLU A 160 17.77 -28.24 -4.05
C GLU A 160 18.67 -28.30 -5.29
N ILE A 161 18.61 -29.43 -6.01
CA ILE A 161 19.31 -29.60 -7.29
C ILE A 161 18.75 -28.63 -8.33
N LEU A 162 17.41 -28.52 -8.44
CA LEU A 162 16.76 -27.58 -9.33
C LEU A 162 17.20 -26.15 -9.01
N SER A 163 17.17 -25.77 -7.73
CA SER A 163 17.65 -24.46 -7.27
C SER A 163 19.10 -24.17 -7.66
N MET A 164 19.95 -25.22 -7.63
CA MET A 164 21.35 -25.10 -8.05
C MET A 164 21.49 -24.89 -9.56
N VAL A 165 20.69 -25.58 -10.37
CA VAL A 165 20.63 -25.40 -11.82
C VAL A 165 20.11 -24.02 -12.21
N GLU A 166 19.03 -23.54 -11.54
CA GLU A 166 18.50 -22.19 -11.72
C GLU A 166 19.53 -21.11 -11.40
N GLU A 167 20.34 -21.32 -10.35
CA GLU A 167 21.41 -20.39 -9.98
C GLU A 167 22.51 -20.39 -11.05
N ALA A 168 22.96 -21.55 -11.51
CA ALA A 168 23.95 -21.67 -12.58
C ALA A 168 23.46 -21.06 -13.91
N ALA A 169 22.15 -21.13 -14.17
CA ALA A 169 21.52 -20.48 -15.31
C ALA A 169 21.27 -18.97 -15.11
N GLY A 170 21.50 -18.43 -13.91
CA GLY A 170 21.22 -17.02 -13.58
C GLY A 170 19.73 -16.68 -13.44
N THR A 171 18.83 -17.67 -13.40
CA THR A 171 17.38 -17.46 -13.37
C THR A 171 16.82 -17.40 -11.95
N ARG A 172 17.57 -17.81 -10.94
CA ARG A 172 17.13 -17.89 -9.54
C ARG A 172 16.61 -16.58 -8.98
N MET A 173 17.24 -15.46 -9.33
CA MET A 173 16.81 -14.14 -8.91
C MET A 173 15.38 -13.82 -9.41
N PHE A 174 15.09 -14.18 -10.66
CA PHE A 174 13.79 -13.94 -11.26
C PHE A 174 12.71 -14.84 -10.62
N GLU A 175 13.02 -16.12 -10.38
CA GLU A 175 12.11 -17.04 -9.71
C GLU A 175 11.78 -16.57 -8.27
N SER A 176 12.79 -16.12 -7.53
CA SER A 176 12.59 -15.55 -6.19
C SER A 176 11.70 -14.30 -6.21
N LYS A 177 11.91 -13.40 -7.16
CA LYS A 177 11.07 -12.21 -7.34
C LYS A 177 9.64 -12.57 -7.75
N LYS A 178 9.47 -13.55 -8.64
CA LYS A 178 8.17 -14.09 -9.06
C LYS A 178 7.41 -14.64 -7.87
N GLN A 179 8.01 -15.49 -7.05
CA GLN A 179 7.38 -16.06 -5.87
C GLN A 179 6.97 -14.99 -4.85
N ALA A 180 7.82 -13.98 -4.62
CA ALA A 180 7.48 -12.84 -3.76
C ALA A 180 6.31 -12.01 -4.31
N ALA A 181 6.28 -11.81 -5.63
CA ALA A 181 5.18 -11.12 -6.30
C ALA A 181 3.86 -11.90 -6.20
N LEU A 182 3.88 -13.20 -6.49
CA LEU A 182 2.71 -14.07 -6.35
C LEU A 182 2.14 -14.05 -4.92
N LYS A 183 3.01 -14.22 -3.92
CA LYS A 183 2.60 -14.13 -2.51
C LYS A 183 1.97 -12.79 -2.14
N THR A 184 2.44 -11.70 -2.75
CA THR A 184 1.87 -10.37 -2.55
C THR A 184 0.52 -10.24 -3.25
N LEU A 185 0.38 -10.85 -4.43
CA LEU A 185 -0.84 -10.89 -5.23
C LEU A 185 -1.94 -11.66 -4.48
N ASP A 186 -1.62 -12.84 -3.96
CA ASP A 186 -2.55 -13.66 -3.16
C ASP A 186 -3.08 -12.90 -1.94
N LYS A 187 -2.18 -12.20 -1.23
CA LYS A 187 -2.58 -11.36 -0.08
C LYS A 187 -3.50 -10.20 -0.49
N LYS A 188 -3.28 -9.62 -1.66
CA LYS A 188 -4.14 -8.54 -2.16
C LYS A 188 -5.47 -9.07 -2.66
N GLN A 189 -5.47 -10.24 -3.31
CA GLN A 189 -6.69 -10.91 -3.75
C GLN A 189 -7.61 -11.23 -2.56
N ALA A 190 -7.07 -11.78 -1.48
CA ALA A 190 -7.84 -12.04 -0.27
C ALA A 190 -8.51 -10.78 0.31
N LYS A 191 -7.84 -9.62 0.21
CA LYS A 191 -8.44 -8.33 0.63
C LYS A 191 -9.54 -7.85 -0.32
N VAL A 192 -9.37 -8.07 -1.63
CA VAL A 192 -10.42 -7.76 -2.62
C VAL A 192 -11.65 -8.61 -2.35
N ASP A 193 -11.46 -9.92 -2.15
CA ASP A 193 -12.56 -10.86 -1.86
C ASP A 193 -13.30 -10.50 -0.55
N GLU A 194 -12.59 -9.96 0.44
CA GLU A 194 -13.18 -9.47 1.68
C GLU A 194 -14.04 -8.21 1.43
N ILE A 195 -13.52 -7.25 0.65
CA ILE A 195 -14.24 -6.03 0.27
C ILE A 195 -15.49 -6.38 -0.55
N ASP A 196 -15.37 -7.28 -1.51
CA ASP A 196 -16.49 -7.72 -2.35
C ASP A 196 -17.59 -8.38 -1.52
N ARG A 197 -17.22 -9.17 -0.50
CA ARG A 197 -18.19 -9.72 0.45
C ARG A 197 -18.94 -8.65 1.22
N VAL A 198 -18.24 -7.64 1.74
CA VAL A 198 -18.89 -6.52 2.45
C VAL A 198 -19.78 -5.71 1.51
N LEU A 199 -19.32 -5.44 0.29
CA LEU A 199 -20.13 -4.77 -0.73
C LEU A 199 -21.41 -5.54 -1.03
N ALA A 200 -21.32 -6.85 -1.23
CA ALA A 200 -22.47 -7.69 -1.55
C ALA A 200 -23.42 -7.89 -0.37
N ALA A 201 -22.90 -8.03 0.86
CA ALA A 201 -23.70 -8.31 2.04
C ALA A 201 -24.42 -7.07 2.61
N ASP A 202 -23.74 -5.92 2.66
CA ASP A 202 -24.22 -4.76 3.41
C ASP A 202 -24.53 -3.56 2.51
N ILE A 203 -23.64 -3.24 1.59
CA ILE A 203 -23.72 -1.97 0.85
C ILE A 203 -24.70 -2.06 -0.31
N THR A 204 -24.61 -3.10 -1.12
CA THR A 204 -25.46 -3.26 -2.32
C THR A 204 -26.94 -3.33 -1.95
N PRO A 205 -27.41 -4.19 -1.01
CA PRO A 205 -28.81 -4.24 -0.64
C PRO A 205 -29.31 -2.95 0.02
N THR A 206 -28.47 -2.27 0.80
CA THR A 206 -28.82 -0.98 1.39
C THR A 206 -28.98 0.09 0.30
N LEU A 207 -28.13 0.10 -0.70
CA LEU A 207 -28.17 1.03 -1.82
C LEU A 207 -29.37 0.80 -2.70
N GLU A 208 -29.77 -0.46 -2.95
CA GLU A 208 -30.98 -0.83 -3.68
C GLU A 208 -32.23 -0.34 -2.93
N ARG A 209 -32.32 -0.61 -1.61
CA ARG A 209 -33.41 -0.10 -0.78
C ARG A 209 -33.53 1.41 -0.85
N LEU A 210 -32.41 2.13 -0.69
CA LEU A 210 -32.41 3.60 -0.76
C LEU A 210 -32.79 4.12 -2.14
N ARG A 211 -32.47 3.41 -3.23
CA ARG A 211 -32.91 3.76 -4.58
C ARG A 211 -34.42 3.60 -4.74
N GLU A 212 -34.98 2.53 -4.20
CA GLU A 212 -36.44 2.31 -4.19
C GLU A 212 -37.15 3.39 -3.36
N GLU A 213 -36.68 3.65 -2.15
CA GLU A 213 -37.24 4.71 -1.29
C GLU A 213 -37.16 6.08 -1.98
N LYS A 214 -36.05 6.41 -2.63
CA LYS A 214 -35.92 7.62 -3.43
C LYS A 214 -36.92 7.67 -4.58
N SER A 215 -37.11 6.56 -5.30
CA SER A 215 -38.11 6.47 -6.38
C SER A 215 -39.52 6.70 -5.86
N HIS A 216 -39.86 6.08 -4.72
CA HIS A 216 -41.16 6.29 -4.06
C HIS A 216 -41.36 7.73 -3.61
N TYR A 217 -40.33 8.34 -3.01
CA TYR A 217 -40.37 9.73 -2.59
C TYR A 217 -40.57 10.68 -3.79
N LEU A 218 -39.86 10.46 -4.90
CA LEU A 218 -40.03 11.30 -6.11
C LEU A 218 -41.44 11.19 -6.68
N ARG A 219 -42.05 9.99 -6.72
CA ARG A 219 -43.43 9.78 -7.15
C ARG A 219 -44.39 10.47 -6.19
N TRP A 220 -44.20 10.29 -4.88
CA TRP A 220 -45.03 10.97 -3.88
C TRP A 220 -44.92 12.49 -4.01
N SER A 221 -43.74 13.04 -4.16
CA SER A 221 -43.49 14.48 -4.30
C SER A 221 -44.17 15.05 -5.55
N ALA A 222 -44.11 14.33 -6.67
CA ALA A 222 -44.79 14.72 -7.91
C ALA A 222 -46.32 14.72 -7.73
N ASN A 223 -46.86 13.66 -7.12
CA ASN A 223 -48.27 13.55 -6.84
C ASN A 223 -48.75 14.63 -5.84
N ALA A 224 -47.97 14.89 -4.79
CA ALA A 224 -48.28 15.94 -3.81
C ALA A 224 -48.30 17.33 -4.45
N ALA A 225 -47.37 17.61 -5.35
CA ALA A 225 -47.35 18.86 -6.12
C ALA A 225 -48.57 18.99 -7.01
N GLU A 226 -49.00 17.91 -7.66
CA GLU A 226 -50.20 17.91 -8.49
C GLU A 226 -51.48 18.07 -7.67
N VAL A 227 -51.59 17.36 -6.54
CA VAL A 227 -52.71 17.55 -5.59
C VAL A 227 -52.79 18.99 -5.13
N SER A 228 -51.67 19.58 -4.70
CA SER A 228 -51.63 20.99 -4.26
C SER A 228 -51.99 21.97 -5.38
N ARG A 229 -51.67 21.62 -6.62
CA ARG A 229 -52.09 22.40 -7.81
C ARG A 229 -53.59 22.31 -8.02
N LEU A 230 -54.15 21.10 -7.94
CA LEU A 230 -55.60 20.87 -8.07
C LEU A 230 -56.39 21.50 -6.95
N GLU A 231 -55.92 21.41 -5.70
CA GLU A 231 -56.56 22.10 -4.54
C GLU A 231 -56.65 23.60 -4.77
N ARG A 232 -55.52 24.22 -5.22
CA ARG A 232 -55.53 25.68 -5.54
C ARG A 232 -56.49 26.00 -6.68
N PHE A 233 -56.61 25.11 -7.69
CA PHE A 233 -57.54 25.30 -8.74
C PHE A 233 -59.01 25.19 -8.27
N CYS A 234 -59.34 24.21 -7.40
CA CYS A 234 -60.65 24.05 -6.83
C CYS A 234 -61.03 25.29 -5.97
N VAL A 235 -60.11 25.73 -5.10
CA VAL A 235 -60.36 26.95 -4.26
C VAL A 235 -60.56 28.20 -5.13
N ALA A 236 -59.78 28.33 -6.23
CA ALA A 236 -59.98 29.42 -7.17
C ALA A 236 -61.33 29.36 -7.89
N ALA A 237 -61.76 28.16 -8.30
CA ALA A 237 -63.06 27.96 -8.94
C ALA A 237 -64.24 28.25 -7.98
N GLU A 238 -64.13 27.76 -6.73
CA GLU A 238 -65.10 28.05 -5.67
C GLU A 238 -65.21 29.56 -5.37
N TYR A 239 -64.02 30.24 -5.33
CA TYR A 239 -63.95 31.69 -5.15
C TYR A 239 -64.66 32.43 -6.31
N ASP A 240 -64.37 32.03 -7.57
CA ASP A 240 -64.95 32.62 -8.77
C ASP A 240 -66.50 32.43 -8.82
N GLU A 241 -66.94 31.22 -8.41
CA GLU A 241 -68.37 30.92 -8.29
C GLU A 241 -69.05 31.74 -7.17
N ALA A 242 -68.38 31.85 -6.00
CA ALA A 242 -68.88 32.68 -4.89
C ALA A 242 -68.89 34.16 -5.27
N GLU A 243 -67.92 34.69 -5.99
CA GLU A 243 -67.90 36.06 -6.49
C GLU A 243 -69.01 36.31 -7.49
N LYS A 244 -69.29 35.40 -8.42
CA LYS A 244 -70.43 35.48 -9.36
C LYS A 244 -71.71 35.47 -8.62
N ASN A 245 -71.88 34.58 -7.64
CA ASN A 245 -73.06 34.51 -6.83
C ASN A 245 -73.29 35.78 -6.00
N ALA A 246 -72.22 36.34 -5.45
CA ALA A 246 -72.27 37.61 -4.70
C ALA A 246 -72.63 38.79 -5.62
N ALA A 247 -72.12 38.83 -6.83
CA ALA A 247 -72.46 39.83 -7.83
C ALA A 247 -73.94 39.78 -8.17
N VAL A 248 -74.48 38.56 -8.47
CA VAL A 248 -75.94 38.34 -8.75
C VAL A 248 -76.80 38.69 -7.55
N ALA A 249 -76.38 38.31 -6.32
CA ALA A 249 -77.10 38.66 -5.10
C ALA A 249 -77.02 40.14 -4.86
N GLY A 250 -75.88 40.82 -5.13
CA GLY A 250 -75.72 42.24 -5.09
C GLY A 250 -76.65 42.99 -6.03
N GLU A 251 -76.75 42.52 -7.25
CA GLU A 251 -77.73 43.04 -8.24
C GLU A 251 -79.18 42.81 -7.79
N GLY A 252 -79.45 41.63 -7.21
CA GLY A 252 -80.74 41.29 -6.66
C GLY A 252 -81.09 42.15 -5.45
N ILE A 253 -80.12 42.44 -4.58
CA ILE A 253 -80.32 43.35 -3.41
C ILE A 253 -80.50 44.78 -3.90
N VAL A 254 -79.77 45.24 -4.87
CA VAL A 254 -79.95 46.59 -5.46
C VAL A 254 -81.28 46.66 -6.15
N ALA A 255 -81.67 45.62 -6.90
CA ALA A 255 -83.01 45.56 -7.52
C ALA A 255 -84.17 45.45 -6.49
N ALA A 256 -83.94 44.75 -5.35
CA ALA A 256 -84.90 44.66 -4.25
C ALA A 256 -84.91 45.96 -3.46
N SER A 257 -83.76 46.62 -3.24
CA SER A 257 -83.70 47.92 -2.60
C SER A 257 -84.36 49.00 -3.44
N LEU A 258 -84.16 48.97 -4.74
CA LEU A 258 -84.87 49.87 -5.66
C LEU A 258 -86.36 49.60 -5.70
N ARG A 259 -86.79 48.32 -5.61
CA ARG A 259 -88.22 47.97 -5.44
C ARG A 259 -88.75 48.38 -4.08
N SER A 260 -88.03 48.21 -3.00
CA SER A 260 -88.41 48.64 -1.66
C SER A 260 -88.45 50.17 -1.56
N LEU A 261 -87.49 50.89 -2.17
CA LEU A 261 -87.54 52.34 -2.30
C LEU A 261 -88.71 52.79 -3.15
N HIS A 262 -89.11 52.02 -4.14
CA HIS A 262 -90.37 52.29 -4.86
C HIS A 262 -91.64 51.99 -4.03
N CYS A 263 -91.54 50.96 -3.15
CA CYS A 263 -92.62 50.65 -2.21
C CYS A 263 -92.68 51.66 -1.02
N VAL A 264 -91.47 52.09 -0.51
CA VAL A 264 -91.43 53.08 0.62
C VAL A 264 -91.91 54.47 0.16
N ARG A 265 -91.86 54.78 -1.12
CA ARG A 265 -92.45 55.98 -1.64
C ARG A 265 -93.97 55.93 -1.63
N ARG A 266 -94.56 54.77 -1.21
CA ARG A 266 -96.04 54.58 -1.15
C ARG A 266 -96.60 54.38 0.24
N VAL A 267 -95.76 54.29 1.30
CA VAL A 267 -96.27 54.20 2.71
C VAL A 267 -95.31 54.98 3.60
N ASP A 268 -95.81 56.07 4.07
CA ASP A 268 -95.13 56.90 5.10
C ASP A 268 -94.98 56.14 6.41
N GLY A 269 -93.68 56.21 6.95
CA GLY A 269 -93.39 56.17 8.36
C GLY A 269 -93.43 54.83 9.08
N VAL A 270 -92.28 54.29 9.41
CA VAL A 270 -91.80 53.90 10.76
C VAL A 270 -90.36 53.26 10.58
N ALA A 271 -89.43 53.83 11.29
CA ALA A 271 -88.06 53.40 11.36
C ALA A 271 -87.86 52.25 12.39
N VAL A 272 -87.14 51.19 12.02
CA VAL A 272 -86.51 50.25 12.98
C VAL A 272 -85.09 49.93 12.50
N ALA A 273 -84.08 50.12 13.37
CA ALA A 273 -82.68 49.97 13.15
C ALA A 273 -82.26 48.50 13.28
N PRO A 274 -81.21 48.01 12.50
CA PRO A 274 -80.65 46.66 12.64
C PRO A 274 -79.48 46.57 13.63
N SER A 275 -79.47 45.53 14.47
CA SER A 275 -78.43 45.17 15.44
C SER A 275 -77.29 44.41 14.79
N TYR A 276 -76.05 44.87 15.04
CA TYR A 276 -74.81 44.24 14.60
C TYR A 276 -74.49 43.04 15.47
N GLY A 277 -74.27 41.85 14.83
CA GLY A 277 -73.78 40.64 15.44
C GLY A 277 -72.26 40.52 15.29
N ARG A 278 -71.55 40.24 16.41
CA ARG A 278 -70.14 40.13 16.60
C ARG A 278 -69.54 38.93 15.83
N ARG A 279 -68.46 39.16 15.12
CA ARG A 279 -67.53 38.08 14.60
C ARG A 279 -66.69 37.56 15.75
N ARG A 280 -66.65 36.22 15.91
CA ARG A 280 -65.61 35.51 16.71
C ARG A 280 -64.41 35.29 15.88
N ARG A 281 -63.22 35.69 16.38
CA ARG A 281 -61.91 35.23 15.93
C ARG A 281 -61.68 33.84 16.48
N VAL A 282 -61.14 32.97 15.65
CA VAL A 282 -60.56 31.70 16.06
C VAL A 282 -59.03 31.79 15.73
N ASP A 283 -58.23 31.96 16.80
CA ASP A 283 -56.79 31.84 16.76
C ASP A 283 -56.46 30.35 16.87
N GLY A 284 -55.79 29.81 15.86
CA GLY A 284 -55.24 28.45 15.84
C GLY A 284 -53.73 28.48 15.83
N ALA A 285 -53.13 28.13 16.96
CA ALA A 285 -51.70 28.04 17.14
C ALA A 285 -51.07 26.91 16.31
N VAL A 286 -50.00 27.22 15.60
CA VAL A 286 -49.08 26.24 15.00
C VAL A 286 -47.95 26.03 15.99
N ALA A 287 -47.88 24.82 16.52
CA ALA A 287 -46.73 24.36 17.29
C ALA A 287 -45.70 23.77 16.35
N ALA A 288 -44.47 24.29 16.39
CA ALA A 288 -43.30 23.73 15.77
C ALA A 288 -42.76 22.60 16.63
N THR A 289 -42.43 21.49 16.02
CA THR A 289 -41.47 20.52 16.59
C THR A 289 -40.52 20.03 15.49
N ARG A 290 -39.28 19.95 15.91
CA ARG A 290 -37.99 19.67 15.28
C ARG A 290 -37.96 18.48 14.32
#